data_3fc595702cd1f44ac64ec6f2e8c6edef
#
_entry.id   3fc595702cd1f44ac64ec6f2e8c6edef
#
_cell.length_a   1.000
_cell.length_b   1.000
_cell.length_c   1.000
_cell.angle_alpha   90.00
_cell.angle_beta   90.00
_cell.angle_gamma   90.00
#
_symmetry.space_group_name_H-M   'P 1'
#
loop_
_entity.id
_entity.type
_entity.pdbx_description
1 polymer ?
#
loop_
_entity_poly.entity_id
_entity_poly.type
_entity_poly.pdbx_seq_one_letter_code
_entity_poly.pdbx_strand_id
1 'polypeptide(L)'
;MTRLNTSKHLALWRVGDHFYVGRSARTNEEGIRQFIAILEKHGLSGSEVTLEEVLHLKTGVNYLENGNMLVSGEFVSKPEFQKYNRIEIPEEEAYAANCIWVNGTVIVPEGYPAVEKAVRDLGYKVLLVDTSEYRKVDGGLSCLSLRF
;
A
#
# COMPACT_ATOMS: atom_id res chain seq x y z
N MET A 1 -5.39 -28.62 11.68
CA MET A 1 -5.69 -27.33 11.02
C MET A 1 -4.99 -26.24 11.82
N THR A 2 -3.80 -25.86 11.39
CA THR A 2 -2.99 -24.85 12.10
C THR A 2 -3.65 -23.49 11.86
N ARG A 3 -4.11 -22.84 12.93
CA ARG A 3 -4.66 -21.47 12.81
C ARG A 3 -3.56 -20.58 12.26
N LEU A 4 -3.86 -19.83 11.20
CA LEU A 4 -3.07 -18.69 10.79
C LEU A 4 -2.92 -17.78 12.02
N ASN A 5 -1.72 -17.70 12.55
CA ASN A 5 -1.44 -16.85 13.70
C ASN A 5 -1.26 -15.41 13.22
N THR A 6 -2.31 -14.91 12.54
CA THR A 6 -2.37 -13.57 11.99
C THR A 6 -3.22 -12.75 12.91
N SER A 7 -2.64 -11.73 13.50
CA SER A 7 -3.40 -10.64 14.09
C SER A 7 -4.26 -9.99 13.01
N LYS A 8 -5.33 -9.35 13.40
CA LYS A 8 -6.52 -8.93 12.66
C LYS A 8 -6.31 -8.09 11.37
N HIS A 9 -5.09 -7.75 10.98
CA HIS A 9 -4.80 -6.95 9.79
C HIS A 9 -3.48 -7.41 9.16
N LEU A 10 -3.57 -8.28 8.14
CA LEU A 10 -2.42 -8.55 7.28
C LEU A 10 -2.01 -7.27 6.56
N ALA A 11 -0.73 -6.91 6.69
CA ALA A 11 -0.13 -5.83 5.91
C ALA A 11 0.08 -6.31 4.46
N LEU A 12 -1.03 -6.46 3.71
CA LEU A 12 -1.04 -6.98 2.35
C LEU A 12 -1.16 -5.87 1.34
N TRP A 13 -0.40 -6.02 0.25
CA TRP A 13 -0.51 -5.14 -0.88
C TRP A 13 -0.32 -5.90 -2.19
N ARG A 14 -1.25 -5.74 -3.13
CA ARG A 14 -1.27 -6.47 -4.40
C ARG A 14 -0.87 -5.57 -5.56
N VAL A 15 0.01 -6.09 -6.42
CA VAL A 15 0.37 -5.50 -7.72
C VAL A 15 0.24 -6.58 -8.80
N GLY A 16 -0.74 -6.46 -9.68
CA GLY A 16 -1.06 -7.52 -10.63
C GLY A 16 -1.36 -8.84 -9.89
N ASP A 17 -0.60 -9.89 -10.19
CA ASP A 17 -0.74 -11.21 -9.57
C ASP A 17 0.29 -11.46 -8.45
N HIS A 18 1.02 -10.42 -8.04
CA HIS A 18 1.99 -10.49 -6.95
C HIS A 18 1.50 -9.78 -5.70
N PHE A 19 1.70 -10.41 -4.54
CA PHE A 19 1.35 -9.88 -3.23
C PHE A 19 2.62 -9.58 -2.43
N TYR A 20 2.74 -8.36 -1.95
CA TYR A 20 3.71 -7.98 -0.94
C TYR A 20 3.10 -8.16 0.44
N VAL A 21 3.81 -8.84 1.32
CA VAL A 21 3.35 -9.13 2.67
C VAL A 21 4.31 -8.52 3.68
N GLY A 22 3.84 -7.54 4.44
CA GLY A 22 4.65 -6.86 5.44
C GLY A 22 4.93 -7.74 6.65
N ARG A 23 6.20 -7.97 6.98
CA ARG A 23 6.61 -8.54 8.26
C ARG A 23 6.74 -7.43 9.29
N SER A 24 5.94 -7.50 10.33
CA SER A 24 5.89 -6.51 11.41
C SER A 24 5.55 -7.20 12.75
N ALA A 25 5.38 -6.43 13.80
CA ALA A 25 4.90 -6.95 15.08
C ALA A 25 3.53 -7.65 14.98
N ARG A 26 2.79 -7.43 13.89
CA ARG A 26 1.44 -8.00 13.67
C ARG A 26 1.41 -9.18 12.71
N THR A 27 2.48 -9.44 11.97
CA THR A 27 2.55 -10.53 10.98
C THR A 27 3.93 -11.18 11.06
N ASN A 28 3.98 -12.42 11.53
CA ASN A 28 5.24 -13.16 11.67
C ASN A 28 5.61 -13.93 10.39
N GLU A 29 6.85 -14.37 10.30
CA GLU A 29 7.41 -15.10 9.17
C GLU A 29 6.59 -16.36 8.80
N GLU A 30 6.17 -17.14 9.80
CA GLU A 30 5.40 -18.36 9.55
C GLU A 30 4.02 -18.06 8.94
N GLY A 31 3.35 -16.98 9.39
CA GLY A 31 2.08 -16.54 8.80
C GLY A 31 2.26 -16.11 7.35
N ILE A 32 3.36 -15.40 7.04
CA ILE A 32 3.71 -14.99 5.68
C ILE A 32 3.95 -16.20 4.80
N ARG A 33 4.75 -17.15 5.25
CA ARG A 33 5.05 -18.37 4.51
C ARG A 33 3.79 -19.17 4.18
N GLN A 34 2.89 -19.33 5.15
CA GLN A 34 1.61 -20.03 4.93
C GLN A 34 0.73 -19.29 3.92
N PHE A 35 0.67 -17.96 4.00
CA PHE A 35 -0.10 -17.15 3.07
C PHE A 35 0.45 -17.26 1.64
N ILE A 36 1.76 -17.12 1.45
CA ILE A 36 2.41 -17.28 0.14
C ILE A 36 2.14 -18.67 -0.44
N ALA A 37 2.25 -19.73 0.35
CA ALA A 37 1.95 -21.08 -0.09
C ALA A 37 0.47 -21.27 -0.55
N ILE A 38 -0.45 -20.52 0.02
CA ILE A 38 -1.85 -20.48 -0.43
C ILE A 38 -1.96 -19.76 -1.77
N LEU A 39 -1.30 -18.60 -1.91
CA LEU A 39 -1.31 -17.82 -3.17
C LEU A 39 -0.79 -18.66 -4.35
N GLU A 40 0.31 -19.38 -4.16
CA GLU A 40 0.93 -20.22 -5.18
C GLU A 40 -0.02 -21.32 -5.68
N LYS A 41 -0.84 -21.90 -4.81
CA LYS A 41 -1.87 -22.90 -5.18
C LYS A 41 -2.94 -22.32 -6.11
N HIS A 42 -3.08 -21.00 -6.13
CA HIS A 42 -4.04 -20.29 -6.97
C HIS A 42 -3.39 -19.55 -8.15
N GLY A 43 -2.12 -19.91 -8.47
CA GLY A 43 -1.39 -19.29 -9.58
C GLY A 43 -0.94 -17.84 -9.33
N LEU A 44 -0.96 -17.41 -8.07
CA LEU A 44 -0.51 -16.11 -7.62
C LEU A 44 0.87 -16.21 -6.97
N SER A 45 1.54 -15.09 -6.77
CA SER A 45 2.84 -15.06 -6.11
C SER A 45 2.86 -14.09 -4.93
N GLY A 46 3.85 -14.23 -4.06
CA GLY A 46 4.02 -13.32 -2.94
C GLY A 46 5.47 -13.21 -2.49
N SER A 47 5.79 -12.08 -1.88
CA SER A 47 7.08 -11.87 -1.24
C SER A 47 6.92 -11.11 0.07
N GLU A 48 7.84 -11.37 0.98
CA GLU A 48 7.94 -10.67 2.26
C GLU A 48 8.59 -9.30 2.06
N VAL A 49 8.11 -8.31 2.81
CA VAL A 49 8.76 -7.00 2.99
C VAL A 49 8.91 -6.75 4.48
N THR A 50 10.13 -6.59 4.95
CA THR A 50 10.38 -6.27 6.36
C THR A 50 10.00 -4.81 6.63
N LEU A 51 9.17 -4.59 7.65
CA LEU A 51 8.76 -3.27 8.13
C LEU A 51 9.50 -2.96 9.43
N GLU A 52 10.14 -1.81 9.51
CA GLU A 52 10.97 -1.40 10.64
C GLU A 52 10.30 -0.30 11.47
N GLU A 53 9.67 0.65 10.81
CA GLU A 53 9.09 1.84 11.42
C GLU A 53 7.56 1.83 11.45
N VAL A 54 6.93 1.18 10.47
CA VAL A 54 5.48 1.20 10.33
C VAL A 54 4.85 -0.19 10.52
N LEU A 55 3.57 -0.22 10.86
CA LEU A 55 2.83 -1.48 11.06
C LEU A 55 2.22 -2.04 9.77
N HIS A 56 2.03 -1.21 8.74
CA HIS A 56 1.34 -1.57 7.51
C HIS A 56 2.04 -0.99 6.28
N LEU A 57 2.21 -1.80 5.23
CA LEU A 57 2.75 -1.39 3.94
C LEU A 57 2.00 -0.17 3.35
N LYS A 58 0.68 -0.18 3.39
CA LYS A 58 -0.17 0.88 2.83
C LYS A 58 -0.02 2.25 3.48
N THR A 59 0.71 2.35 4.57
CA THR A 59 0.98 3.64 5.22
C THR A 59 1.92 4.52 4.39
N GLY A 60 2.84 3.91 3.65
CA GLY A 60 3.85 4.69 2.91
C GLY A 60 4.15 4.17 1.50
N VAL A 61 3.37 3.18 0.99
CA VAL A 61 3.56 2.69 -0.38
C VAL A 61 2.23 2.44 -1.06
N ASN A 62 2.10 2.85 -2.33
CA ASN A 62 0.91 2.61 -3.13
C ASN A 62 1.23 2.50 -4.63
N TYR A 63 0.69 1.49 -5.28
CA TYR A 63 0.82 1.28 -6.71
C TYR A 63 -0.35 1.91 -7.46
N LEU A 64 -0.02 2.74 -8.45
CA LEU A 64 -1.00 3.51 -9.23
C LEU A 64 -1.27 2.94 -10.63
N GLU A 65 -0.89 1.67 -10.85
CA GLU A 65 -0.85 1.04 -12.18
C GLU A 65 0.24 1.62 -13.10
N ASN A 66 0.42 1.00 -14.28
CA ASN A 66 1.41 1.40 -15.29
C ASN A 66 2.86 1.51 -14.76
N GLY A 67 3.20 0.73 -13.74
CA GLY A 67 4.54 0.72 -13.14
C GLY A 67 4.81 1.88 -12.18
N ASN A 68 3.87 2.79 -11.94
CA ASN A 68 4.06 3.93 -11.05
C ASN A 68 3.69 3.59 -9.59
N MET A 69 4.52 4.05 -8.68
CA MET A 69 4.38 3.76 -7.26
C MET A 69 4.72 4.98 -6.40
N LEU A 70 3.79 5.39 -5.55
CA LEU A 70 4.09 6.36 -4.50
C LEU A 70 4.84 5.67 -3.37
N VAL A 71 5.90 6.28 -2.89
CA VAL A 71 6.72 5.79 -1.77
C VAL A 71 7.04 6.91 -0.80
N SER A 72 7.04 6.60 0.49
CA SER A 72 7.38 7.54 1.56
C SER A 72 8.13 6.81 2.69
N GLY A 73 8.91 7.55 3.49
CA GLY A 73 9.62 7.02 4.64
C GLY A 73 10.54 5.85 4.29
N GLU A 74 10.51 4.79 5.10
CA GLU A 74 11.37 3.61 4.92
C GLU A 74 11.23 2.92 3.55
N PHE A 75 10.13 3.13 2.85
CA PHE A 75 9.86 2.45 1.56
C PHE A 75 10.64 3.04 0.39
N VAL A 76 11.18 4.25 0.51
CA VAL A 76 12.00 4.90 -0.53
C VAL A 76 13.21 4.07 -0.90
N SER A 77 13.84 3.42 0.08
CA SER A 77 15.07 2.64 -0.12
C SER A 77 14.86 1.14 -0.27
N LYS A 78 13.64 0.62 -0.07
CA LYS A 78 13.37 -0.83 -0.11
C LYS A 78 13.69 -1.43 -1.49
N PRO A 79 14.55 -2.46 -1.56
CA PRO A 79 14.97 -3.07 -2.81
C PRO A 79 13.82 -3.72 -3.58
N GLU A 80 12.79 -4.19 -2.88
CA GLU A 80 11.60 -4.83 -3.47
C GLU A 80 10.84 -3.91 -4.42
N PHE A 81 10.96 -2.58 -4.23
CA PHE A 81 10.24 -1.57 -4.99
C PHE A 81 11.08 -0.89 -6.08
N GLN A 82 12.37 -1.20 -6.18
CA GLN A 82 13.28 -0.56 -7.16
C GLN A 82 12.90 -0.80 -8.62
N LYS A 83 12.16 -1.86 -8.91
CA LYS A 83 11.69 -2.18 -10.27
C LYS A 83 10.55 -1.27 -10.76
N TYR A 84 9.95 -0.46 -9.87
CA TYR A 84 8.88 0.46 -10.21
C TYR A 84 9.41 1.88 -10.41
N ASN A 85 8.66 2.69 -11.16
CA ASN A 85 8.85 4.13 -11.20
C ASN A 85 8.36 4.71 -9.87
N ARG A 86 9.29 4.95 -8.95
CA ARG A 86 9.01 5.42 -7.59
C ARG A 86 8.90 6.93 -7.56
N ILE A 87 7.80 7.41 -7.04
CA ILE A 87 7.53 8.82 -6.80
C ILE A 87 7.62 9.04 -5.29
N GLU A 88 8.65 9.73 -4.85
CA GLU A 88 8.87 10.03 -3.45
C GLU A 88 7.88 11.10 -2.99
N ILE A 89 7.17 10.78 -1.91
CA ILE A 89 6.23 11.67 -1.26
C ILE A 89 6.88 12.20 0.02
N PRO A 90 6.83 13.53 0.27
CA PRO A 90 7.32 14.11 1.51
C PRO A 90 6.70 13.45 2.73
N GLU A 91 7.47 13.29 3.80
CA GLU A 91 7.03 12.59 5.00
C GLU A 91 5.80 13.25 5.65
N GLU A 92 5.71 14.57 5.60
CA GLU A 92 4.57 15.35 6.06
C GLU A 92 3.27 15.06 5.28
N GLU A 93 3.39 14.54 4.05
CA GLU A 93 2.25 14.13 3.22
C GLU A 93 2.10 12.59 3.11
N ALA A 94 2.85 11.81 3.87
CA ALA A 94 2.86 10.35 3.82
C ALA A 94 1.45 9.73 3.95
N TYR A 95 0.57 10.33 4.74
CA TYR A 95 -0.82 9.88 4.85
C TYR A 95 -1.53 9.76 3.50
N ALA A 96 -1.27 10.70 2.58
CA ALA A 96 -1.90 10.73 1.26
C ALA A 96 -1.29 9.74 0.26
N ALA A 97 -0.17 9.09 0.59
CA ALA A 97 0.28 7.93 -0.17
C ALA A 97 -0.78 6.83 -0.19
N ASN A 98 -1.63 6.76 0.86
CA ASN A 98 -2.78 5.87 0.91
C ASN A 98 -3.95 6.39 0.06
N CYS A 99 -3.76 6.47 -1.25
CA CYS A 99 -4.78 6.81 -2.25
C CYS A 99 -5.32 5.54 -2.94
N ILE A 100 -6.31 5.68 -3.82
CA ILE A 100 -6.92 4.56 -4.55
C ILE A 100 -6.93 4.86 -6.04
N TRP A 101 -6.29 3.99 -6.83
CA TRP A 101 -6.50 3.97 -8.27
C TRP A 101 -7.73 3.13 -8.62
N VAL A 102 -8.65 3.68 -9.41
CA VAL A 102 -9.83 2.99 -9.91
C VAL A 102 -10.29 3.61 -11.23
N ASN A 103 -10.51 2.77 -12.25
CA ASN A 103 -11.07 3.19 -13.54
C ASN A 103 -10.36 4.43 -14.16
N GLY A 104 -9.01 4.46 -14.11
CA GLY A 104 -8.21 5.54 -14.67
C GLY A 104 -8.19 6.83 -13.84
N THR A 105 -8.77 6.82 -12.65
CA THR A 105 -8.80 7.94 -11.72
C THR A 105 -8.10 7.55 -10.43
N VAL A 106 -7.32 8.47 -9.86
CA VAL A 106 -6.74 8.32 -8.52
C VAL A 106 -7.55 9.17 -7.54
N ILE A 107 -8.12 8.51 -6.55
CA ILE A 107 -8.78 9.18 -5.42
C ILE A 107 -7.70 9.51 -4.40
N VAL A 108 -7.52 10.78 -4.11
CA VAL A 108 -6.47 11.31 -3.22
C VAL A 108 -7.13 12.05 -2.05
N PRO A 109 -6.62 11.90 -0.83
CA PRO A 109 -7.06 12.72 0.29
C PRO A 109 -6.85 14.21 -0.02
N GLU A 110 -7.82 15.05 0.31
CA GLU A 110 -7.72 16.50 0.18
C GLU A 110 -6.73 17.08 1.19
N GLY A 111 -6.02 18.16 0.79
CA GLY A 111 -5.08 18.87 1.66
C GLY A 111 -3.62 18.42 1.55
N TYR A 112 -3.28 17.61 0.53
CA TYR A 112 -1.94 17.08 0.29
C TYR A 112 -1.43 17.46 -1.11
N PRO A 113 -0.97 18.71 -1.29
CA PRO A 113 -0.67 19.28 -2.62
C PRO A 113 0.51 18.60 -3.33
N ALA A 114 1.51 18.10 -2.60
CA ALA A 114 2.64 17.41 -3.22
C ALA A 114 2.19 16.08 -3.83
N VAL A 115 1.37 15.31 -3.12
CA VAL A 115 0.80 14.04 -3.63
C VAL A 115 -0.13 14.32 -4.81
N GLU A 116 -1.04 15.29 -4.69
CA GLU A 116 -1.93 15.66 -5.78
C GLU A 116 -1.15 16.03 -7.04
N LYS A 117 -0.15 16.91 -6.90
CA LYS A 117 0.70 17.33 -8.02
C LYS A 117 1.44 16.14 -8.64
N ALA A 118 2.07 15.29 -7.83
CA ALA A 118 2.81 14.13 -8.31
C ALA A 118 1.93 13.18 -9.12
N VAL A 119 0.71 12.93 -8.67
CA VAL A 119 -0.26 12.06 -9.36
C VAL A 119 -0.73 12.70 -10.69
N ARG A 120 -1.00 14.01 -10.70
CA ARG A 120 -1.37 14.73 -11.92
C ARG A 120 -0.24 14.79 -12.95
N ASP A 121 0.99 14.98 -12.51
CA ASP A 121 2.19 15.02 -13.38
C ASP A 121 2.41 13.68 -14.10
N LEU A 122 1.96 12.56 -13.51
CA LEU A 122 1.95 11.25 -14.14
C LEU A 122 0.82 11.05 -15.16
N GLY A 123 -0.06 12.04 -15.33
CA GLY A 123 -1.17 12.01 -16.29
C GLY A 123 -2.45 11.34 -15.77
N TYR A 124 -2.54 11.02 -14.49
CA TYR A 124 -3.78 10.47 -13.93
C TYR A 124 -4.84 11.54 -13.72
N LYS A 125 -6.09 11.16 -13.88
CA LYS A 125 -7.21 11.95 -13.36
C LYS A 125 -7.19 11.87 -11.84
N VAL A 126 -7.40 12.99 -11.16
CA VAL A 126 -7.41 13.06 -9.70
C VAL A 126 -8.79 13.49 -9.22
N LEU A 127 -9.32 12.74 -8.24
CA LEU A 127 -10.49 13.09 -7.46
C LEU A 127 -10.05 13.32 -6.01
N LEU A 128 -10.24 14.54 -5.51
CA LEU A 128 -9.95 14.86 -4.11
C LEU A 128 -11.16 14.54 -3.23
N VAL A 129 -10.88 13.95 -2.06
CA VAL A 129 -11.91 13.55 -1.10
C VAL A 129 -11.47 13.96 0.31
N ASP A 130 -12.36 14.58 1.05
CA ASP A 130 -12.15 14.85 2.47
C ASP A 130 -12.11 13.53 3.26
N THR A 131 -11.00 13.28 3.90
CA THR A 131 -10.75 12.08 4.72
C THR A 131 -10.56 12.41 6.20
N SER A 132 -10.94 13.60 6.64
CA SER A 132 -10.74 14.08 8.01
C SER A 132 -11.33 13.16 9.06
N GLU A 133 -12.52 12.60 8.81
CA GLU A 133 -13.16 11.66 9.72
C GLU A 133 -12.49 10.27 9.72
N TYR A 134 -12.00 9.79 8.56
CA TYR A 134 -11.24 8.55 8.47
C TYR A 134 -9.93 8.63 9.25
N ARG A 135 -9.25 9.78 9.17
CA ARG A 135 -7.99 10.03 9.87
C ARG A 135 -8.13 9.96 11.39
N LYS A 136 -9.27 10.34 11.94
CA LYS A 136 -9.55 10.27 13.40
C LYS A 136 -9.55 8.84 13.94
N VAL A 137 -9.74 7.85 13.09
CA VAL A 137 -9.73 6.42 13.44
C VAL A 137 -8.52 5.68 12.82
N ASP A 138 -7.44 6.41 12.55
CA ASP A 138 -6.21 5.91 11.91
C ASP A 138 -6.47 5.21 10.56
N GLY A 139 -7.56 5.55 9.88
CA GLY A 139 -7.94 5.00 8.60
C GLY A 139 -7.52 5.86 7.42
N GLY A 140 -7.13 5.23 6.33
CA GLY A 140 -6.93 5.86 5.04
C GLY A 140 -7.94 5.34 4.01
N LEU A 141 -7.94 5.91 2.81
CA LEU A 141 -8.89 5.56 1.75
C LEU A 141 -8.92 4.06 1.45
N SER A 142 -7.76 3.42 1.27
CA SER A 142 -7.71 1.99 0.96
C SER A 142 -8.02 1.09 2.16
N CYS A 143 -7.84 1.58 3.38
CA CYS A 143 -8.09 0.82 4.60
C CYS A 143 -9.57 0.63 4.88
N LEU A 144 -10.40 1.62 4.52
CA LEU A 144 -11.83 1.69 4.81
C LEU A 144 -12.69 1.51 3.55
N SER A 145 -12.11 0.98 2.47
CA SER A 145 -12.81 0.68 1.22
C SER A 145 -12.80 -0.81 0.92
N LEU A 146 -13.86 -1.28 0.29
CA LEU A 146 -13.96 -2.61 -0.28
C LEU A 146 -14.08 -2.50 -1.80
N ARG A 147 -13.38 -3.40 -2.51
CA ARG A 147 -13.43 -3.51 -3.97
C ARG A 147 -13.84 -4.93 -4.34
N PHE A 148 -14.86 -5.07 -5.14
CA PHE A 148 -15.42 -6.34 -5.61
C PHE A 148 -15.87 -6.24 -7.08
#